data_af834e59ad420d61d9039dedc12e69e0
#
_entry.id   af834e59ad420d61d9039dedc12e69e0
#
_cell.length_a   1.000
_cell.length_b   1.000
_cell.length_c   1.000
_cell.angle_alpha   90.00
_cell.angle_beta   90.00
_cell.angle_gamma   90.00
#
_symmetry.space_group_name_H-M   'P 1'
#
loop_
_entity.id
_entity.type
_entity.pdbx_description
1 polymer ?
#
loop_
_entity_poly.entity_id
_entity_poly.type
_entity_poly.pdbx_seq_one_letter_code
_entity_poly.pdbx_strand_id
1 'polypeptide(L)'
;WDNAAPQPEPTAGEPAVLFVDVGASAPRNFAVDALDLSGERISAGTSLAVTASASRSGPDATRAVAVEVLGRDGEYVRRGVKPVEWTTSAPVQIDFDVSGLEPGTRQGRVVIEGSDDLEADDVRYFTVEVGAPAKVIVAAPRPAARTAAFITQAIAPRLLVKSGKSRFEPEVVDIDSLGTVSWDAAQGIVLLDPPPLPPQVWESLERWVAGGRGLVIWLGPRAGSPERFNTDASRRVLGGDLVRVWRSREGNYLAPAALDHPILAAFRRVGDAVPWQDYPVTRHWEFKAAEAAADGGGAAAVVAAYRNGLPAVIEHRVGGGSVVLVTTPVSQSANDPEAWNTLATGFEPWPFVILANETLLHAVDTSDDRNVLAGSAAVLHIERRDVPAAVVSTPSGDDFPAAVDQKRGTITVTATEVPGNYAVRAGGDIGGISKGFSVNLAPPATDFARLSDDSLAAVLGPGHRLARSEDQIVRDVNRERVGSELYPWVIVLVALAMAADWIAANRFYAPREGIDAQRVAAAEFAADVPPAGSAVPPPVPPAAPPSGPPPVPPLEVPV
;
A
#
# COMPACT_ATOMS: atom_id res chain seq x y z
N TRP A 1 10.75 0.65 -10.48
CA TRP A 1 11.56 0.35 -11.68
C TRP A 1 10.88 0.81 -12.98
N ASP A 2 9.56 0.89 -13.01
CA ASP A 2 8.77 1.26 -14.21
C ASP A 2 9.01 2.69 -14.75
N ASN A 3 9.74 3.52 -14.00
CA ASN A 3 10.06 4.91 -14.36
C ASN A 3 11.56 5.20 -14.50
N ALA A 4 12.41 4.18 -14.57
CA ALA A 4 13.83 4.40 -14.80
C ALA A 4 14.06 4.86 -16.25
N ALA A 5 14.59 6.07 -16.42
CA ALA A 5 15.04 6.53 -17.73
C ALA A 5 16.11 5.57 -18.28
N PRO A 6 16.10 5.24 -19.59
CA PRO A 6 17.11 4.39 -20.19
C PRO A 6 18.51 5.01 -19.93
N GLN A 7 19.43 4.18 -19.44
CA GLN A 7 20.79 4.63 -19.20
C GLN A 7 21.50 4.94 -20.53
N PRO A 8 22.36 5.97 -20.56
CA PRO A 8 23.13 6.28 -21.75
C PRO A 8 24.04 5.11 -22.16
N GLU A 9 24.33 4.98 -23.44
CA GLU A 9 25.25 3.95 -23.95
C GLU A 9 26.60 4.02 -23.21
N PRO A 10 27.17 2.86 -22.78
CA PRO A 10 28.43 2.88 -22.04
C PRO A 10 29.55 3.45 -22.90
N THR A 11 30.25 4.42 -22.33
CA THR A 11 31.43 5.03 -22.95
C THR A 11 32.62 4.08 -22.83
N ALA A 12 33.48 4.03 -23.83
CA ALA A 12 34.68 3.19 -23.82
C ALA A 12 35.54 3.48 -22.57
N GLY A 13 35.61 2.54 -21.63
CA GLY A 13 36.33 2.67 -20.36
C GLY A 13 35.44 2.63 -19.10
N GLU A 14 34.12 2.57 -19.24
CA GLU A 14 33.24 2.32 -18.10
C GLU A 14 33.36 0.88 -17.61
N PRO A 15 33.31 0.64 -16.29
CA PRO A 15 33.36 -0.70 -15.74
C PRO A 15 32.13 -1.50 -16.16
N ALA A 16 32.33 -2.76 -16.57
CA ALA A 16 31.22 -3.65 -16.87
C ALA A 16 30.38 -3.90 -15.61
N VAL A 17 29.06 -3.72 -15.73
CA VAL A 17 28.12 -3.96 -14.63
C VAL A 17 27.68 -5.44 -14.67
N LEU A 18 28.04 -6.19 -13.64
CA LEU A 18 27.54 -7.54 -13.42
C LEU A 18 26.32 -7.49 -12.47
N PHE A 19 25.16 -7.79 -12.99
CA PHE A 19 23.94 -7.94 -12.22
C PHE A 19 23.78 -9.40 -11.79
N VAL A 20 23.76 -9.63 -10.47
CA VAL A 20 23.58 -10.98 -9.91
C VAL A 20 22.13 -11.14 -9.48
N ASP A 21 21.42 -12.00 -10.20
CA ASP A 21 20.04 -12.35 -9.84
C ASP A 21 20.06 -13.44 -8.76
N VAL A 22 19.80 -13.01 -7.51
CA VAL A 22 19.75 -13.89 -6.32
C VAL A 22 18.33 -14.37 -5.99
N GLY A 23 17.33 -14.02 -6.81
CA GLY A 23 15.94 -14.37 -6.56
C GLY A 23 15.65 -15.86 -6.69
N ALA A 24 14.71 -16.37 -5.89
CA ALA A 24 14.21 -17.72 -5.98
C ALA A 24 13.54 -17.98 -7.35
N SER A 25 13.77 -19.14 -7.95
CA SER A 25 13.21 -19.50 -9.27
C SER A 25 11.71 -19.76 -9.22
N ALA A 26 11.17 -20.15 -8.06
CA ALA A 26 9.74 -20.43 -7.84
C ALA A 26 9.41 -20.11 -6.37
N PRO A 27 9.28 -18.82 -6.00
CA PRO A 27 9.01 -18.44 -4.62
C PRO A 27 7.62 -18.93 -4.20
N ARG A 28 7.53 -19.42 -2.96
CA ARG A 28 6.26 -19.73 -2.30
C ARG A 28 6.03 -18.67 -1.25
N ASN A 29 5.07 -17.80 -1.52
CA ASN A 29 4.80 -16.66 -0.66
C ASN A 29 3.31 -16.44 -0.49
N PHE A 30 2.92 -16.05 0.71
CA PHE A 30 1.60 -15.54 1.07
C PHE A 30 1.78 -14.15 1.62
N ALA A 31 0.98 -13.21 1.19
CA ALA A 31 1.09 -11.83 1.62
C ALA A 31 -0.26 -11.27 2.06
N VAL A 32 -0.27 -10.48 3.12
CA VAL A 32 -1.40 -9.59 3.43
C VAL A 32 -1.15 -8.26 2.71
N ASP A 33 -1.74 -8.10 1.52
CA ASP A 33 -1.49 -6.96 0.63
C ASP A 33 -2.07 -5.66 1.16
N ALA A 34 -3.29 -5.72 1.75
CA ALA A 34 -4.00 -4.56 2.25
C ALA A 34 -4.88 -4.89 3.46
N LEU A 35 -5.11 -3.88 4.29
CA LEU A 35 -6.11 -3.88 5.37
C LEU A 35 -7.01 -2.66 5.21
N ASP A 36 -8.32 -2.92 5.13
CA ASP A 36 -9.35 -1.89 5.20
C ASP A 36 -10.07 -2.01 6.54
N LEU A 37 -10.04 -0.93 7.32
CA LEU A 37 -10.75 -0.83 8.59
C LEU A 37 -12.08 -0.12 8.37
N SER A 38 -13.13 -0.48 9.13
CA SER A 38 -14.41 0.25 9.09
C SER A 38 -14.27 1.70 9.60
N GLY A 39 -13.13 2.09 10.11
CA GLY A 39 -12.70 3.40 10.56
C GLY A 39 -11.51 3.29 11.49
N GLU A 40 -10.63 4.26 11.46
CA GLU A 40 -9.49 4.35 12.40
C GLU A 40 -9.90 4.89 13.76
N ARG A 41 -11.12 5.44 13.85
CA ARG A 41 -11.77 5.81 15.10
C ARG A 41 -13.13 5.14 15.21
N ILE A 42 -13.35 4.42 16.31
CA ILE A 42 -14.62 3.75 16.60
C ILE A 42 -15.14 4.12 17.99
N SER A 43 -16.47 4.02 18.16
CA SER A 43 -17.08 4.24 19.47
C SER A 43 -16.89 3.02 20.37
N ALA A 44 -16.67 3.25 21.65
CA ALA A 44 -16.61 2.19 22.65
C ALA A 44 -17.87 1.31 22.59
N GLY A 45 -17.69 -0.01 22.68
CA GLY A 45 -18.80 -0.99 22.58
C GLY A 45 -19.26 -1.32 21.16
N THR A 46 -18.64 -0.73 20.13
CA THR A 46 -18.84 -1.16 18.73
C THR A 46 -17.79 -2.20 18.31
N SER A 47 -18.09 -2.96 17.27
CA SER A 47 -17.09 -3.83 16.63
C SER A 47 -16.34 -3.07 15.54
N LEU A 48 -15.06 -3.40 15.38
CA LEU A 48 -14.22 -2.98 14.26
C LEU A 48 -14.34 -4.04 13.18
N ALA A 49 -14.87 -3.68 12.01
CA ALA A 49 -14.75 -4.56 10.85
C ALA A 49 -13.35 -4.36 10.23
N VAL A 50 -12.64 -5.47 10.05
CA VAL A 50 -11.31 -5.54 9.45
C VAL A 50 -11.41 -6.41 8.21
N THR A 51 -11.16 -5.85 7.04
CA THR A 51 -11.12 -6.58 5.77
C THR A 51 -9.67 -6.66 5.31
N ALA A 52 -9.13 -7.87 5.27
CA ALA A 52 -7.80 -8.15 4.75
C ALA A 52 -7.89 -8.59 3.29
N SER A 53 -7.02 -8.06 2.45
CA SER A 53 -6.75 -8.59 1.12
C SER A 53 -5.46 -9.38 1.18
N ALA A 54 -5.49 -10.65 0.81
CA ALA A 54 -4.32 -11.51 0.87
C ALA A 54 -4.13 -12.26 -0.45
N SER A 55 -2.89 -12.33 -0.91
CA SER A 55 -2.50 -12.99 -2.15
C SER A 55 -1.51 -14.13 -1.91
N ARG A 56 -1.23 -14.89 -2.96
CA ARG A 56 -0.31 -16.01 -2.94
C ARG A 56 0.51 -16.13 -4.23
N SER A 57 1.77 -16.48 -4.07
CA SER A 57 2.63 -17.01 -5.12
C SER A 57 2.97 -18.48 -4.83
N GLY A 58 3.04 -19.32 -5.86
CA GLY A 58 3.36 -20.74 -5.71
C GLY A 58 2.14 -21.68 -5.78
N PRO A 59 2.24 -22.94 -5.29
CA PRO A 59 1.20 -23.97 -5.41
C PRO A 59 -0.02 -23.69 -4.55
N ASP A 60 -1.15 -24.31 -4.88
CA ASP A 60 -2.38 -24.24 -4.11
C ASP A 60 -2.17 -24.67 -2.65
N ALA A 61 -2.78 -23.97 -1.73
CA ALA A 61 -2.65 -24.24 -0.30
C ALA A 61 -3.85 -23.75 0.49
N THR A 62 -4.02 -24.31 1.68
CA THR A 62 -4.94 -23.83 2.70
C THR A 62 -4.14 -23.38 3.90
N ARG A 63 -4.33 -22.14 4.36
CA ARG A 63 -3.73 -21.59 5.58
C ARG A 63 -4.78 -20.89 6.43
N ALA A 64 -4.55 -20.83 7.71
CA ALA A 64 -5.37 -20.04 8.61
C ALA A 64 -4.90 -18.57 8.55
N VAL A 65 -5.86 -17.65 8.51
CA VAL A 65 -5.64 -16.22 8.66
C VAL A 65 -6.29 -15.79 9.97
N ALA A 66 -5.53 -15.16 10.84
CA ALA A 66 -5.97 -14.73 12.15
C ALA A 66 -5.95 -13.20 12.28
N VAL A 67 -6.93 -12.64 13.01
CA VAL A 67 -6.87 -11.27 13.51
C VAL A 67 -6.56 -11.31 15.00
N GLU A 68 -5.57 -10.53 15.40
CA GLU A 68 -5.06 -10.47 16.76
C GLU A 68 -4.98 -9.02 17.24
N VAL A 69 -5.24 -8.79 18.53
CA VAL A 69 -5.16 -7.47 19.16
C VAL A 69 -4.12 -7.51 20.26
N LEU A 70 -3.28 -6.49 20.32
CA LEU A 70 -2.24 -6.33 21.33
C LEU A 70 -2.87 -6.09 22.71
N GLY A 71 -2.60 -6.97 23.64
CA GLY A 71 -3.00 -6.88 25.04
C GLY A 71 -2.19 -5.84 25.83
N ARG A 72 -2.63 -5.55 27.04
CA ARG A 72 -1.91 -4.64 27.94
C ARG A 72 -0.59 -5.21 28.46
N ASP A 73 -0.45 -6.52 28.42
CA ASP A 73 0.74 -7.30 28.76
C ASP A 73 1.79 -7.33 27.65
N GLY A 74 1.47 -6.75 26.49
CA GLY A 74 2.33 -6.77 25.31
C GLY A 74 2.17 -8.02 24.44
N GLU A 75 1.28 -8.94 24.81
CA GLU A 75 1.02 -10.16 24.05
C GLU A 75 -0.15 -9.98 23.09
N TYR A 76 -0.09 -10.66 21.94
CA TYR A 76 -1.19 -10.65 20.99
C TYR A 76 -2.28 -11.66 21.36
N VAL A 77 -3.51 -11.16 21.50
CA VAL A 77 -4.70 -11.97 21.81
C VAL A 77 -5.51 -12.18 20.54
N ARG A 78 -5.70 -13.42 20.16
CA ARG A 78 -6.48 -13.81 18.99
C ARG A 78 -7.96 -13.41 19.17
N ARG A 79 -8.52 -12.72 18.18
CA ARG A 79 -9.92 -12.27 18.15
C ARG A 79 -10.75 -12.97 17.08
N GLY A 80 -10.12 -13.55 16.08
CA GLY A 80 -10.76 -14.33 15.04
C GLY A 80 -9.75 -15.12 14.23
N VAL A 81 -10.21 -16.22 13.63
CA VAL A 81 -9.43 -17.04 12.72
C VAL A 81 -10.35 -17.58 11.61
N LYS A 82 -9.86 -17.60 10.39
CA LYS A 82 -10.56 -18.17 9.24
C LYS A 82 -9.60 -19.02 8.40
N PRO A 83 -9.99 -20.27 8.06
CA PRO A 83 -9.26 -21.02 7.05
C PRO A 83 -9.52 -20.40 5.68
N VAL A 84 -8.47 -20.21 4.89
CA VAL A 84 -8.54 -19.67 3.54
C VAL A 84 -7.89 -20.66 2.58
N GLU A 85 -8.64 -20.98 1.51
CA GLU A 85 -8.17 -21.84 0.43
C GLU A 85 -7.73 -20.96 -0.75
N TRP A 86 -6.45 -21.01 -1.08
CA TRP A 86 -5.89 -20.31 -2.25
C TRP A 86 -5.79 -21.30 -3.42
N THR A 87 -6.70 -21.18 -4.36
CA THR A 87 -6.72 -21.97 -5.62
C THR A 87 -6.33 -21.15 -6.84
N THR A 88 -6.17 -19.83 -6.67
CA THR A 88 -5.74 -18.88 -7.70
C THR A 88 -4.72 -17.91 -7.13
N SER A 89 -4.00 -17.18 -7.98
CA SER A 89 -3.13 -16.07 -7.59
C SER A 89 -3.87 -14.75 -7.32
N ALA A 90 -5.18 -14.71 -7.62
CA ALA A 90 -5.98 -13.51 -7.35
C ALA A 90 -6.11 -13.26 -5.83
N PRO A 91 -6.06 -12.00 -5.37
CA PRO A 91 -6.24 -11.67 -3.96
C PRO A 91 -7.60 -12.14 -3.42
N VAL A 92 -7.57 -12.71 -2.22
CA VAL A 92 -8.76 -13.15 -1.49
C VAL A 92 -9.10 -12.13 -0.42
N GLN A 93 -10.38 -11.73 -0.33
CA GLN A 93 -10.87 -10.85 0.71
C GLN A 93 -11.32 -11.65 1.94
N ILE A 94 -10.84 -11.24 3.12
CA ILE A 94 -11.09 -11.94 4.39
C ILE A 94 -11.61 -10.92 5.39
N ASP A 95 -12.88 -11.06 5.78
CA ASP A 95 -13.54 -10.12 6.69
C ASP A 95 -13.54 -10.63 8.12
N PHE A 96 -13.21 -9.76 9.09
CA PHE A 96 -13.28 -10.05 10.52
C PHE A 96 -14.11 -8.96 11.22
N ASP A 97 -14.85 -9.37 12.26
CA ASP A 97 -15.51 -8.46 13.21
C ASP A 97 -14.84 -8.56 14.58
N VAL A 98 -14.07 -7.56 14.94
CA VAL A 98 -13.34 -7.49 16.21
C VAL A 98 -14.17 -6.71 17.22
N SER A 99 -14.71 -7.41 18.21
CA SER A 99 -15.53 -6.83 19.28
C SER A 99 -14.78 -6.77 20.62
N GLY A 100 -15.33 -6.02 21.60
CA GLY A 100 -14.80 -5.95 22.95
C GLY A 100 -13.47 -5.20 23.05
N LEU A 101 -13.23 -4.24 22.16
CA LEU A 101 -12.10 -3.32 22.25
C LEU A 101 -12.33 -2.33 23.38
N GLU A 102 -11.36 -2.23 24.28
CA GLU A 102 -11.39 -1.26 25.38
C GLU A 102 -11.08 0.17 24.88
N PRO A 103 -11.55 1.21 25.56
CA PRO A 103 -11.21 2.59 25.24
C PRO A 103 -9.70 2.86 25.19
N GLY A 104 -9.31 3.85 24.35
CA GLY A 104 -7.93 4.28 24.08
C GLY A 104 -7.39 3.74 22.75
N THR A 105 -6.12 3.99 22.52
CA THR A 105 -5.42 3.46 21.32
C THR A 105 -5.32 1.94 21.43
N ARG A 106 -5.81 1.25 20.42
CA ARG A 106 -5.73 -0.21 20.29
C ARG A 106 -4.99 -0.57 19.04
N GLN A 107 -4.08 -1.52 19.18
CA GLN A 107 -3.23 -2.00 18.11
C GLN A 107 -3.47 -3.48 17.87
N GLY A 108 -3.32 -3.91 16.65
CA GLY A 108 -3.51 -5.30 16.29
C GLY A 108 -2.77 -5.65 15.01
N ARG A 109 -3.02 -6.87 14.55
CA ARG A 109 -2.46 -7.38 13.30
C ARG A 109 -3.39 -8.43 12.68
N VAL A 110 -3.29 -8.57 11.37
CA VAL A 110 -3.76 -9.75 10.66
C VAL A 110 -2.53 -10.55 10.26
N VAL A 111 -2.55 -11.85 10.51
CA VAL A 111 -1.43 -12.75 10.26
C VAL A 111 -1.90 -13.99 9.50
N ILE A 112 -1.14 -14.39 8.47
CA ILE A 112 -1.26 -15.67 7.79
C ILE A 112 -0.39 -16.67 8.54
N GLU A 113 -0.98 -17.78 9.02
CA GLU A 113 -0.23 -18.76 9.79
C GLU A 113 0.61 -19.66 8.90
N GLY A 114 1.82 -19.97 9.35
CA GLY A 114 2.79 -20.81 8.67
C GLY A 114 4.03 -20.03 8.28
N SER A 115 5.03 -20.70 7.75
CA SER A 115 6.25 -20.09 7.21
C SER A 115 6.27 -20.17 5.69
N ASP A 116 6.90 -19.21 5.03
CA ASP A 116 7.15 -19.18 3.60
C ASP A 116 8.48 -18.48 3.29
N ASP A 117 8.65 -18.01 2.06
CA ASP A 117 9.94 -17.45 1.63
C ASP A 117 10.12 -15.97 2.04
N LEU A 118 9.04 -15.27 2.51
CA LEU A 118 9.11 -13.89 3.01
C LEU A 118 8.14 -13.65 4.18
N GLU A 119 8.51 -14.05 5.39
CA GLU A 119 7.68 -13.91 6.60
C GLU A 119 7.26 -12.46 6.92
N ALA A 120 7.93 -11.46 6.35
CA ALA A 120 7.68 -10.05 6.66
C ALA A 120 6.33 -9.54 6.13
N ASP A 121 5.77 -10.15 5.08
CA ASP A 121 4.48 -9.79 4.48
C ASP A 121 3.33 -10.74 4.85
N ASP A 122 3.61 -11.80 5.59
CA ASP A 122 2.60 -12.63 6.25
C ASP A 122 1.77 -11.84 7.28
N VAL A 123 2.24 -10.66 7.69
CA VAL A 123 1.64 -9.87 8.77
C VAL A 123 1.39 -8.44 8.33
N ARG A 124 0.18 -7.94 8.62
CA ARG A 124 -0.14 -6.52 8.47
C ARG A 124 -0.75 -5.96 9.74
N TYR A 125 -0.25 -4.82 10.17
CA TYR A 125 -0.56 -4.21 11.45
C TYR A 125 -1.62 -3.11 11.30
N PHE A 126 -2.37 -2.87 12.37
CA PHE A 126 -3.33 -1.77 12.41
C PHE A 126 -3.37 -1.10 13.78
N THR A 127 -3.67 0.19 13.78
CA THR A 127 -3.96 1.00 14.95
C THR A 127 -5.34 1.63 14.80
N VAL A 128 -6.15 1.56 15.85
CA VAL A 128 -7.48 2.17 15.93
C VAL A 128 -7.65 2.89 17.26
N GLU A 129 -8.34 4.02 17.25
CA GLU A 129 -8.72 4.76 18.45
C GLU A 129 -10.15 4.38 18.88
N VAL A 130 -10.30 3.89 20.09
CA VAL A 130 -11.60 3.51 20.67
C VAL A 130 -11.99 4.57 21.71
N GLY A 131 -13.06 5.31 21.45
CA GLY A 131 -13.42 6.42 22.33
C GLY A 131 -14.92 6.68 22.42
N ALA A 132 -15.26 7.80 23.00
CA ALA A 132 -16.63 8.32 22.96
C ALA A 132 -17.00 8.71 21.52
N PRO A 133 -18.30 8.75 21.17
CA PRO A 133 -18.76 9.29 19.89
C PRO A 133 -18.18 10.69 19.64
N ALA A 134 -17.77 10.94 18.40
CA ALA A 134 -17.24 12.25 18.04
C ALA A 134 -18.33 13.30 18.14
N LYS A 135 -18.11 14.37 18.93
CA LYS A 135 -19.03 15.51 19.01
C LYS A 135 -18.97 16.30 17.71
N VAL A 136 -20.15 16.54 17.13
CA VAL A 136 -20.27 17.21 15.84
C VAL A 136 -21.31 18.32 15.93
N ILE A 137 -20.94 19.55 15.59
CA ILE A 137 -21.89 20.64 15.45
C ILE A 137 -22.49 20.60 14.05
N VAL A 138 -23.82 20.56 13.96
CA VAL A 138 -24.55 20.65 12.69
C VAL A 138 -25.25 22.02 12.66
N ALA A 139 -24.63 22.95 11.93
CA ALA A 139 -25.17 24.28 11.76
C ALA A 139 -26.09 24.34 10.54
N ALA A 140 -27.35 24.64 10.75
CA ALA A 140 -28.40 24.62 9.73
C ALA A 140 -29.27 25.86 9.71
N PRO A 141 -29.87 26.21 8.55
CA PRO A 141 -30.89 27.27 8.47
C PRO A 141 -32.10 26.98 9.33
N ARG A 142 -32.74 28.04 9.82
CA ARG A 142 -33.99 27.93 10.61
C ARG A 142 -35.15 27.35 9.80
N PRO A 143 -35.93 26.45 10.39
CA PRO A 143 -35.76 25.84 11.73
C PRO A 143 -34.72 24.74 11.72
N ALA A 144 -33.58 24.94 12.41
CA ALA A 144 -32.36 24.15 12.32
C ALA A 144 -32.61 22.65 12.54
N ALA A 145 -33.37 22.25 13.53
CA ALA A 145 -33.67 20.84 13.82
C ALA A 145 -34.39 20.14 12.67
N ARG A 146 -35.26 20.84 11.94
CA ARG A 146 -35.95 20.29 10.77
C ARG A 146 -35.00 20.20 9.57
N THR A 147 -34.23 21.22 9.34
CA THR A 147 -33.31 21.33 8.20
C THR A 147 -32.16 20.31 8.32
N ALA A 148 -31.70 20.06 9.56
CA ALA A 148 -30.64 19.06 9.82
C ALA A 148 -31.16 17.62 9.90
N ALA A 149 -32.47 17.35 9.82
CA ALA A 149 -33.03 16.05 10.14
C ALA A 149 -32.44 14.89 9.32
N PHE A 150 -32.27 15.06 8.01
CA PHE A 150 -31.71 14.02 7.14
C PHE A 150 -30.25 13.73 7.44
N ILE A 151 -29.44 14.78 7.60
CA ILE A 151 -28.01 14.59 7.88
C ILE A 151 -27.79 14.00 9.28
N THR A 152 -28.52 14.48 10.30
CA THR A 152 -28.41 13.95 11.66
C THR A 152 -28.86 12.48 11.74
N GLN A 153 -29.92 12.11 11.02
CA GLN A 153 -30.38 10.73 10.96
C GLN A 153 -29.40 9.84 10.17
N ALA A 154 -28.74 10.39 9.15
CA ALA A 154 -27.73 9.65 8.38
C ALA A 154 -26.46 9.37 9.22
N ILE A 155 -25.92 10.37 9.94
CA ILE A 155 -24.67 10.22 10.69
C ILE A 155 -24.87 9.60 12.09
N ALA A 156 -26.04 9.78 12.71
CA ALA A 156 -26.37 9.27 14.04
C ALA A 156 -27.81 8.71 14.10
N PRO A 157 -28.06 7.56 13.48
CA PRO A 157 -29.36 6.92 13.51
C PRO A 157 -29.82 6.67 14.96
N ARG A 158 -31.07 6.96 15.27
CA ARG A 158 -31.62 6.85 16.65
C ARG A 158 -31.41 5.50 17.30
N LEU A 159 -31.44 4.41 16.52
CA LEU A 159 -31.19 3.06 17.03
C LEU A 159 -29.74 2.89 17.47
N LEU A 160 -28.79 3.42 16.72
CA LEU A 160 -27.36 3.37 17.08
C LEU A 160 -27.05 4.26 18.28
N VAL A 161 -27.65 5.45 18.35
CA VAL A 161 -27.53 6.34 19.53
C VAL A 161 -28.06 5.65 20.80
N LYS A 162 -29.27 5.05 20.74
CA LYS A 162 -29.88 4.36 21.89
C LYS A 162 -29.08 3.14 22.34
N SER A 163 -28.41 2.45 21.42
CA SER A 163 -27.59 1.27 21.74
C SER A 163 -26.15 1.62 22.11
N GLY A 164 -25.78 2.93 22.16
CA GLY A 164 -24.41 3.39 22.43
C GLY A 164 -23.42 3.07 21.31
N LYS A 165 -23.92 2.73 20.12
CA LYS A 165 -23.09 2.34 18.95
C LYS A 165 -22.95 3.44 17.89
N SER A 166 -23.44 4.66 18.18
CA SER A 166 -23.26 5.79 17.26
C SER A 166 -21.81 6.23 17.22
N ARG A 167 -21.30 6.50 16.02
CA ARG A 167 -19.96 7.08 15.81
C ARG A 167 -19.92 8.56 16.15
N PHE A 168 -21.06 9.25 16.00
CA PHE A 168 -21.18 10.69 16.15
C PHE A 168 -22.24 11.05 17.17
N GLU A 169 -22.01 12.18 17.84
CA GLU A 169 -22.96 12.86 18.74
C GLU A 169 -23.25 14.26 18.17
N PRO A 170 -24.28 14.42 17.32
CA PRO A 170 -24.58 15.68 16.67
C PRO A 170 -25.31 16.65 17.61
N GLU A 171 -24.81 17.88 17.70
CA GLU A 171 -25.46 19.03 18.30
C GLU A 171 -25.95 19.98 17.18
N VAL A 172 -27.27 20.20 17.10
CA VAL A 172 -27.85 21.03 16.05
C VAL A 172 -27.98 22.47 16.54
N VAL A 173 -27.42 23.40 15.77
CA VAL A 173 -27.45 24.84 16.05
C VAL A 173 -27.98 25.62 14.84
N ASP A 174 -28.54 26.79 15.11
CA ASP A 174 -28.86 27.74 14.05
C ASP A 174 -27.57 28.27 13.43
N ILE A 175 -27.48 28.25 12.08
CA ILE A 175 -26.28 28.71 11.38
C ILE A 175 -25.97 30.18 11.64
N ASP A 176 -27.00 31.00 11.87
CA ASP A 176 -26.84 32.41 12.19
C ASP A 176 -26.18 32.62 13.57
N SER A 177 -26.22 31.63 14.48
CA SER A 177 -25.57 31.63 15.79
C SER A 177 -24.21 30.94 15.82
N LEU A 178 -23.73 30.43 14.71
CA LEU A 178 -22.48 29.68 14.64
C LEU A 178 -21.28 30.43 15.24
N GLY A 179 -21.19 31.74 15.03
CA GLY A 179 -20.10 32.56 15.59
C GLY A 179 -20.17 32.81 17.09
N THR A 180 -21.26 32.42 17.78
CA THR A 180 -21.46 32.61 19.22
C THR A 180 -21.41 31.31 20.02
N VAL A 181 -21.44 30.16 19.35
CA VAL A 181 -21.35 28.85 19.98
C VAL A 181 -19.87 28.45 20.16
N SER A 182 -19.53 27.82 21.29
CA SER A 182 -18.19 27.28 21.50
C SER A 182 -18.02 25.98 20.68
N TRP A 183 -16.89 25.88 19.96
CA TRP A 183 -16.52 24.71 19.17
C TRP A 183 -15.44 23.84 19.84
N ASP A 184 -15.03 24.18 21.08
CA ASP A 184 -13.84 23.58 21.72
C ASP A 184 -13.97 22.07 21.88
N ALA A 185 -15.16 21.58 22.21
CA ALA A 185 -15.42 20.16 22.40
C ALA A 185 -15.74 19.42 21.09
N ALA A 186 -15.98 20.14 19.98
CA ALA A 186 -16.35 19.54 18.71
C ALA A 186 -15.12 19.04 17.92
N GLN A 187 -15.24 17.87 17.32
CA GLN A 187 -14.27 17.28 16.43
C GLN A 187 -14.63 17.51 14.96
N GLY A 188 -15.92 17.77 14.69
CA GLY A 188 -16.44 18.09 13.38
C GLY A 188 -17.46 19.20 13.40
N ILE A 189 -17.51 19.97 12.32
CA ILE A 189 -18.59 20.93 12.04
C ILE A 189 -19.18 20.60 10.67
N VAL A 190 -20.51 20.52 10.60
CA VAL A 190 -21.24 20.37 9.33
C VAL A 190 -22.04 21.64 9.08
N LEU A 191 -21.77 22.33 7.99
CA LEU A 191 -22.53 23.51 7.56
C LEU A 191 -23.53 23.10 6.47
N LEU A 192 -24.81 23.29 6.73
CA LEU A 192 -25.87 23.01 5.78
C LEU A 192 -26.35 24.32 5.16
N ASP A 193 -26.23 24.43 3.84
CA ASP A 193 -26.66 25.57 3.04
C ASP A 193 -26.26 26.93 3.67
N PRO A 194 -24.93 27.16 3.92
CA PRO A 194 -24.48 28.37 4.57
C PRO A 194 -24.74 29.60 3.72
N PRO A 195 -25.24 30.71 4.31
CA PRO A 195 -25.20 32.02 3.67
C PRO A 195 -23.75 32.54 3.61
N PRO A 196 -23.48 33.63 2.90
CA PRO A 196 -22.19 34.32 3.05
C PRO A 196 -21.95 34.66 4.54
N LEU A 197 -21.03 33.92 5.17
CA LEU A 197 -20.69 34.13 6.58
C LEU A 197 -19.76 35.34 6.73
N PRO A 198 -19.82 36.03 7.91
CA PRO A 198 -18.85 37.09 8.21
C PRO A 198 -17.41 36.62 8.11
N PRO A 199 -16.46 37.46 7.62
CA PRO A 199 -15.05 37.08 7.50
C PRO A 199 -14.45 36.53 8.80
N GLN A 200 -14.82 37.05 9.95
CA GLN A 200 -14.34 36.60 11.27
C GLN A 200 -14.75 35.16 11.58
N VAL A 201 -15.93 34.72 11.10
CA VAL A 201 -16.39 33.33 11.28
C VAL A 201 -15.56 32.40 10.40
N TRP A 202 -15.29 32.79 9.14
CA TRP A 202 -14.42 32.04 8.25
C TRP A 202 -12.98 31.92 8.80
N GLU A 203 -12.41 33.00 9.30
CA GLU A 203 -11.09 33.00 9.95
C GLU A 203 -11.05 32.13 11.22
N SER A 204 -12.14 32.06 11.95
CA SER A 204 -12.25 31.19 13.12
C SER A 204 -12.37 29.73 12.72
N LEU A 205 -13.13 29.41 11.64
CA LEU A 205 -13.21 28.09 11.05
C LEU A 205 -11.84 27.65 10.50
N GLU A 206 -11.13 28.53 9.79
CA GLU A 206 -9.79 28.26 9.29
C GLU A 206 -8.83 27.83 10.42
N ARG A 207 -8.74 28.61 11.49
CA ARG A 207 -7.88 28.32 12.65
C ARG A 207 -8.30 27.03 13.36
N TRP A 208 -9.61 26.80 13.45
CA TRP A 208 -10.18 25.64 14.13
C TRP A 208 -9.90 24.35 13.33
N VAL A 209 -10.07 24.36 11.99
CA VAL A 209 -9.72 23.27 11.10
C VAL A 209 -8.21 23.05 11.08
N ALA A 210 -7.40 24.11 10.96
CA ALA A 210 -5.95 24.01 10.97
C ALA A 210 -5.38 23.32 12.23
N GLY A 211 -6.14 23.31 13.32
CA GLY A 211 -5.85 22.58 14.54
C GLY A 211 -6.12 21.07 14.47
N GLY A 212 -6.39 20.49 13.29
CA GLY A 212 -6.59 19.06 13.10
C GLY A 212 -8.06 18.61 13.20
N ARG A 213 -9.01 19.47 12.88
CA ARG A 213 -10.45 19.19 12.98
C ARG A 213 -11.13 19.17 11.61
N GLY A 214 -12.33 18.55 11.53
CA GLY A 214 -13.05 18.33 10.30
C GLY A 214 -14.17 19.33 10.03
N LEU A 215 -14.25 19.84 8.81
CA LEU A 215 -15.33 20.70 8.35
C LEU A 215 -15.98 20.09 7.10
N VAL A 216 -17.30 19.89 7.16
CA VAL A 216 -18.09 19.44 6.00
C VAL A 216 -19.09 20.52 5.63
N ILE A 217 -19.14 20.90 4.37
CA ILE A 217 -20.02 21.96 3.87
C ILE A 217 -20.90 21.42 2.75
N TRP A 218 -22.21 21.51 2.92
CA TRP A 218 -23.20 21.22 1.88
C TRP A 218 -23.75 22.54 1.35
N LEU A 219 -23.30 22.94 0.14
CA LEU A 219 -23.70 24.20 -0.48
C LEU A 219 -25.12 24.13 -1.03
N GLY A 220 -25.85 25.22 -0.88
CA GLY A 220 -27.21 25.32 -1.39
C GLY A 220 -27.56 26.73 -1.88
N PRO A 221 -28.84 27.05 -2.02
CA PRO A 221 -29.31 28.32 -2.57
C PRO A 221 -28.94 29.54 -1.73
N ARG A 222 -28.72 29.39 -0.39
CA ARG A 222 -28.43 30.50 0.52
C ARG A 222 -27.00 31.04 0.35
N ALA A 223 -26.10 30.33 -0.32
CA ALA A 223 -24.79 30.88 -0.67
C ALA A 223 -24.92 32.17 -1.52
N GLY A 224 -26.04 32.34 -2.21
CA GLY A 224 -26.42 33.58 -2.87
C GLY A 224 -25.61 33.88 -4.11
N SER A 225 -24.84 34.97 -4.14
CA SER A 225 -23.97 35.31 -5.26
C SER A 225 -22.50 35.00 -4.96
N PRO A 226 -21.73 34.56 -5.98
CA PRO A 226 -20.30 34.31 -5.84
C PRO A 226 -19.52 35.49 -5.28
N GLU A 227 -19.87 36.72 -5.68
CA GLU A 227 -19.16 37.94 -5.25
C GLU A 227 -19.26 38.17 -3.73
N ARG A 228 -20.36 37.76 -3.13
CA ARG A 228 -20.57 37.89 -1.68
C ARG A 228 -20.02 36.72 -0.88
N PHE A 229 -20.01 35.55 -1.48
CA PHE A 229 -19.56 34.32 -0.84
C PHE A 229 -18.02 34.16 -0.89
N ASN A 230 -17.42 34.49 -2.04
CA ASN A 230 -15.99 34.32 -2.30
C ASN A 230 -15.18 35.46 -1.66
N THR A 231 -15.01 35.43 -0.36
CA THR A 231 -14.09 36.31 0.36
C THR A 231 -12.71 35.64 0.46
N ASP A 232 -11.66 36.39 0.76
CA ASP A 232 -10.32 35.81 0.93
C ASP A 232 -10.30 34.78 2.06
N ALA A 233 -11.08 35.01 3.13
CA ALA A 233 -11.19 34.06 4.23
C ALA A 233 -11.93 32.77 3.82
N SER A 234 -13.04 32.86 3.06
CA SER A 234 -13.73 31.68 2.57
C SER A 234 -12.89 30.89 1.58
N ARG A 235 -12.13 31.56 0.69
CA ARG A 235 -11.21 30.90 -0.25
C ARG A 235 -10.14 30.06 0.44
N ARG A 236 -9.56 30.57 1.53
CA ARG A 236 -8.55 29.80 2.29
C ARG A 236 -9.13 28.55 2.93
N VAL A 237 -10.40 28.59 3.35
CA VAL A 237 -11.10 27.43 3.91
C VAL A 237 -11.52 26.45 2.82
N LEU A 238 -12.11 26.95 1.72
CA LEU A 238 -12.69 26.11 0.67
C LEU A 238 -11.67 25.60 -0.35
N GLY A 239 -10.52 26.26 -0.48
CA GLY A 239 -9.54 25.95 -1.51
C GLY A 239 -10.00 26.31 -2.93
N GLY A 240 -10.87 27.33 -3.08
CA GLY A 240 -11.37 27.74 -4.39
C GLY A 240 -12.56 28.68 -4.33
N ASP A 241 -13.19 28.88 -5.48
CA ASP A 241 -14.25 29.83 -5.71
C ASP A 241 -15.55 29.19 -6.20
N LEU A 242 -16.69 29.68 -5.72
CA LEU A 242 -17.98 29.46 -6.35
C LEU A 242 -18.04 30.29 -7.65
N VAL A 243 -18.48 29.68 -8.76
CA VAL A 243 -18.58 30.37 -10.05
C VAL A 243 -20.01 30.78 -10.34
N ARG A 244 -20.91 29.81 -10.35
CA ARG A 244 -22.35 30.01 -10.62
C ARG A 244 -23.15 28.78 -10.22
N VAL A 245 -24.47 28.93 -10.13
CA VAL A 245 -25.37 27.79 -10.02
C VAL A 245 -25.58 27.19 -11.41
N TRP A 246 -25.13 25.94 -11.56
CA TRP A 246 -25.41 25.15 -12.75
C TRP A 246 -26.80 24.51 -12.65
N ARG A 247 -27.53 24.47 -13.77
CA ARG A 247 -28.89 23.89 -13.86
C ARG A 247 -28.94 22.90 -14.99
N SER A 248 -29.42 21.69 -14.72
CA SER A 248 -29.67 20.68 -15.74
C SER A 248 -31.14 20.62 -16.10
N ARG A 249 -31.41 20.46 -17.41
CA ARG A 249 -32.72 20.05 -17.91
C ARG A 249 -32.79 18.53 -18.11
N GLU A 250 -31.65 17.87 -18.31
CA GLU A 250 -31.51 16.43 -18.50
C GLU A 250 -30.77 15.87 -17.25
N GLY A 251 -31.35 14.87 -16.61
CA GLY A 251 -30.87 14.34 -15.33
C GLY A 251 -29.34 14.22 -15.19
N ASN A 252 -28.78 15.08 -14.35
CA ASN A 252 -27.42 14.97 -13.85
C ASN A 252 -27.44 14.16 -12.54
N TYR A 253 -26.37 13.51 -12.17
CA TYR A 253 -26.26 12.71 -10.95
C TYR A 253 -24.78 12.58 -10.55
N LEU A 254 -24.48 12.10 -9.35
CA LEU A 254 -23.11 11.79 -8.96
C LEU A 254 -22.57 10.63 -9.82
N ALA A 255 -21.38 10.80 -10.36
CA ALA A 255 -20.71 9.82 -11.21
C ALA A 255 -19.22 9.74 -10.83
N PRO A 256 -18.87 9.15 -9.68
CA PRO A 256 -17.48 8.97 -9.27
C PRO A 256 -16.74 8.14 -10.32
N ALA A 257 -15.61 8.65 -10.83
CA ALA A 257 -14.80 7.96 -11.84
C ALA A 257 -13.90 6.86 -11.22
N ALA A 258 -13.52 7.05 -9.96
CA ALA A 258 -12.71 6.10 -9.18
C ALA A 258 -13.23 6.03 -7.75
N LEU A 259 -13.09 4.87 -7.12
CA LEU A 259 -13.55 4.61 -5.75
C LEU A 259 -12.37 4.44 -4.76
N ASP A 260 -11.18 4.88 -5.14
CA ASP A 260 -9.96 4.70 -4.33
C ASP A 260 -9.88 5.67 -3.15
N HIS A 261 -10.58 6.82 -3.27
CA HIS A 261 -10.61 7.81 -2.20
C HIS A 261 -11.34 7.25 -0.96
N PRO A 262 -10.83 7.48 0.29
CA PRO A 262 -11.45 6.97 1.52
C PRO A 262 -12.95 7.25 1.64
N ILE A 263 -13.42 8.44 1.26
CA ILE A 263 -14.86 8.82 1.26
C ILE A 263 -15.70 7.88 0.37
N LEU A 264 -15.11 7.31 -0.67
CA LEU A 264 -15.80 6.45 -1.64
C LEU A 264 -15.50 4.96 -1.43
N ALA A 265 -14.57 4.62 -0.54
CA ALA A 265 -14.12 3.25 -0.31
C ALA A 265 -15.26 2.27 0.05
N ALA A 266 -16.24 2.74 0.83
CA ALA A 266 -17.40 1.92 1.20
C ALA A 266 -18.23 1.47 -0.02
N PHE A 267 -18.18 2.22 -1.13
CA PHE A 267 -18.89 1.89 -2.38
C PHE A 267 -18.16 0.84 -3.22
N ARG A 268 -16.87 0.58 -2.99
CA ARG A 268 -16.10 -0.44 -3.74
C ARG A 268 -16.75 -1.82 -3.71
N ARG A 269 -17.35 -2.20 -2.57
CA ARG A 269 -18.03 -3.51 -2.42
C ARG A 269 -19.27 -3.66 -3.30
N VAL A 270 -19.91 -2.55 -3.66
CA VAL A 270 -21.12 -2.50 -4.50
C VAL A 270 -20.75 -2.20 -5.96
N GLY A 271 -19.65 -1.48 -6.18
CA GLY A 271 -19.12 -1.14 -7.49
C GLY A 271 -20.15 -0.39 -8.36
N ASP A 272 -20.27 -0.83 -9.60
CA ASP A 272 -21.18 -0.22 -10.60
C ASP A 272 -22.68 -0.39 -10.29
N ALA A 273 -23.02 -1.21 -9.27
CA ALA A 273 -24.42 -1.41 -8.86
C ALA A 273 -24.96 -0.29 -7.95
N VAL A 274 -24.16 0.74 -7.62
CA VAL A 274 -24.69 1.93 -6.94
C VAL A 274 -25.59 2.73 -7.88
N PRO A 275 -26.89 2.88 -7.58
CA PRO A 275 -27.85 3.45 -8.53
C PRO A 275 -27.82 4.99 -8.51
N TRP A 276 -26.68 5.61 -8.78
CA TRP A 276 -26.53 7.07 -8.75
C TRP A 276 -27.52 7.81 -9.65
N GLN A 277 -27.90 7.21 -10.78
CA GLN A 277 -28.86 7.75 -11.74
C GLN A 277 -30.28 7.92 -11.16
N ASP A 278 -30.60 7.17 -10.10
CA ASP A 278 -31.91 7.23 -9.44
C ASP A 278 -32.04 8.44 -8.50
N TYR A 279 -30.93 9.15 -8.28
CA TYR A 279 -30.86 10.35 -7.45
C TYR A 279 -30.46 11.58 -8.28
N PRO A 280 -31.38 12.11 -9.12
CA PRO A 280 -31.06 13.24 -9.98
C PRO A 280 -30.68 14.48 -9.19
N VAL A 281 -29.65 15.17 -9.70
CA VAL A 281 -29.20 16.47 -9.24
C VAL A 281 -29.52 17.50 -10.32
N THR A 282 -30.54 18.30 -10.10
CA THR A 282 -31.03 19.30 -11.07
C THR A 282 -30.28 20.62 -10.97
N ARG A 283 -29.69 20.91 -9.80
CA ARG A 283 -28.92 22.14 -9.55
C ARG A 283 -27.74 21.82 -8.65
N HIS A 284 -26.61 22.45 -8.92
CA HIS A 284 -25.42 22.42 -8.06
C HIS A 284 -24.57 23.67 -8.31
N TRP A 285 -23.66 23.98 -7.41
CA TRP A 285 -22.66 25.00 -7.63
C TRP A 285 -21.56 24.48 -8.56
N GLU A 286 -21.18 25.29 -9.52
CA GLU A 286 -19.90 25.12 -10.25
C GLU A 286 -18.81 25.71 -9.35
N PHE A 287 -17.84 24.88 -9.00
CA PHE A 287 -16.73 25.22 -8.15
C PHE A 287 -15.41 25.15 -8.94
N LYS A 288 -14.62 26.20 -8.83
CA LYS A 288 -13.28 26.27 -9.41
C LYS A 288 -12.27 26.13 -8.29
N ALA A 289 -11.61 24.97 -8.23
CA ALA A 289 -10.50 24.74 -7.30
C ALA A 289 -9.35 25.72 -7.57
N ALA A 290 -8.73 26.23 -6.50
CA ALA A 290 -7.52 27.01 -6.62
C ALA A 290 -6.38 26.11 -7.09
N GLU A 291 -5.49 26.65 -7.94
CA GLU A 291 -4.23 25.98 -8.27
C GLU A 291 -3.37 25.89 -7.00
N ALA A 292 -2.55 24.83 -6.90
CA ALA A 292 -1.67 24.66 -5.74
C ALA A 292 -0.85 25.93 -5.51
N ALA A 293 -0.97 26.50 -4.33
CA ALA A 293 -0.21 27.70 -3.98
C ALA A 293 1.27 27.33 -3.80
N ALA A 294 2.16 28.23 -4.24
CA ALA A 294 3.61 28.06 -4.11
C ALA A 294 4.09 27.91 -2.64
N ASP A 295 3.25 28.24 -1.68
CA ASP A 295 3.53 28.27 -0.23
C ASP A 295 3.24 26.92 0.46
N GLY A 296 2.95 25.84 -0.28
CA GLY A 296 2.68 24.51 0.29
C GLY A 296 1.26 24.33 0.82
N GLY A 297 0.33 25.22 0.55
CA GLY A 297 -1.10 25.01 0.73
C GLY A 297 -1.58 23.90 -0.21
N GLY A 298 -2.19 22.82 0.32
CA GLY A 298 -2.68 21.72 -0.47
C GLY A 298 -3.66 22.19 -1.54
N ALA A 299 -3.50 21.72 -2.78
CA ALA A 299 -4.52 21.92 -3.81
C ALA A 299 -5.82 21.27 -3.39
N ALA A 300 -6.97 21.89 -3.72
CA ALA A 300 -8.26 21.24 -3.52
C ALA A 300 -8.38 20.07 -4.51
N ALA A 301 -8.65 18.87 -3.99
CA ALA A 301 -8.79 17.64 -4.76
C ALA A 301 -10.26 17.32 -5.06
N VAL A 302 -10.56 16.94 -6.28
CA VAL A 302 -11.91 16.47 -6.65
C VAL A 302 -12.03 14.99 -6.26
N VAL A 303 -12.86 14.70 -5.26
CA VAL A 303 -13.16 13.33 -4.78
C VAL A 303 -14.20 12.65 -5.67
N ALA A 304 -15.25 13.38 -6.06
CA ALA A 304 -16.28 12.89 -6.95
C ALA A 304 -16.77 14.00 -7.88
N ALA A 305 -17.11 13.64 -9.10
CA ALA A 305 -17.72 14.53 -10.07
C ALA A 305 -19.18 14.14 -10.33
N TYR A 306 -19.91 15.06 -10.92
CA TYR A 306 -21.20 14.74 -11.56
C TYR A 306 -20.98 14.17 -12.96
N ARG A 307 -22.04 13.59 -13.54
CA ARG A 307 -22.03 13.08 -14.92
C ARG A 307 -21.57 14.13 -15.96
N ASN A 308 -21.82 15.41 -15.71
CA ASN A 308 -21.36 16.51 -16.57
C ASN A 308 -19.88 16.88 -16.38
N GLY A 309 -19.13 16.14 -15.56
CA GLY A 309 -17.71 16.37 -15.29
C GLY A 309 -17.39 17.48 -14.27
N LEU A 310 -18.40 18.21 -13.80
CA LEU A 310 -18.17 19.26 -12.78
C LEU A 310 -17.99 18.66 -11.38
N PRO A 311 -17.17 19.26 -10.49
CA PRO A 311 -16.90 18.76 -9.15
C PRO A 311 -18.17 18.67 -8.29
N ALA A 312 -18.40 17.51 -7.67
CA ALA A 312 -19.51 17.25 -6.77
C ALA A 312 -19.07 17.22 -5.30
N VAL A 313 -17.96 16.51 -5.02
CA VAL A 313 -17.33 16.43 -3.70
C VAL A 313 -15.87 16.81 -3.86
N ILE A 314 -15.42 17.76 -3.05
CA ILE A 314 -14.06 18.32 -3.10
C ILE A 314 -13.47 18.23 -1.70
N GLU A 315 -12.23 17.80 -1.58
CA GLU A 315 -11.44 17.87 -0.36
C GLU A 315 -10.39 18.97 -0.44
N HIS A 316 -10.23 19.72 0.67
CA HIS A 316 -9.15 20.69 0.83
C HIS A 316 -8.52 20.56 2.21
N ARG A 317 -7.21 20.46 2.27
CA ARG A 317 -6.43 20.38 3.51
C ARG A 317 -6.12 21.78 4.02
N VAL A 318 -6.45 22.04 5.29
CA VAL A 318 -6.16 23.30 5.97
C VAL A 318 -5.36 23.00 7.23
N GLY A 319 -4.07 23.23 7.18
CA GLY A 319 -3.16 22.85 8.26
C GLY A 319 -3.20 21.35 8.56
N GLY A 320 -3.53 20.97 9.80
CA GLY A 320 -3.68 19.57 10.20
C GLY A 320 -5.07 18.97 9.96
N GLY A 321 -6.05 19.76 9.51
CA GLY A 321 -7.42 19.29 9.32
C GLY A 321 -7.88 19.23 7.87
N SER A 322 -9.12 18.77 7.68
CA SER A 322 -9.73 18.59 6.36
C SER A 322 -11.05 19.33 6.24
N VAL A 323 -11.26 19.93 5.06
CA VAL A 323 -12.53 20.52 4.64
C VAL A 323 -13.07 19.71 3.48
N VAL A 324 -14.28 19.19 3.61
CA VAL A 324 -14.98 18.52 2.53
C VAL A 324 -16.17 19.34 2.09
N LEU A 325 -16.19 19.70 0.82
CA LEU A 325 -17.22 20.53 0.20
C LEU A 325 -18.08 19.67 -0.72
N VAL A 326 -19.41 19.70 -0.52
CA VAL A 326 -20.41 19.12 -1.42
C VAL A 326 -21.15 20.27 -2.10
N THR A 327 -21.13 20.27 -3.42
CA THR A 327 -21.61 21.42 -4.22
C THR A 327 -23.13 21.47 -4.42
N THR A 328 -23.90 20.58 -3.76
CA THR A 328 -25.36 20.54 -3.74
C THR A 328 -25.88 20.41 -2.30
N PRO A 329 -27.05 20.94 -1.94
CA PRO A 329 -27.54 20.88 -0.57
C PRO A 329 -28.09 19.50 -0.18
N VAL A 330 -28.29 19.30 1.12
CA VAL A 330 -29.15 18.22 1.62
C VAL A 330 -30.60 18.63 1.40
N SER A 331 -31.29 18.00 0.45
CA SER A 331 -32.69 18.32 0.12
C SER A 331 -33.63 17.90 1.24
N GLN A 332 -34.66 18.72 1.47
CA GLN A 332 -35.59 18.58 2.58
C GLN A 332 -36.88 17.82 2.23
N SER A 333 -37.24 17.77 0.95
CA SER A 333 -38.45 17.11 0.47
C SER A 333 -38.33 16.77 -1.01
N ALA A 334 -38.78 15.58 -1.39
CA ALA A 334 -38.84 15.14 -2.79
C ALA A 334 -39.90 15.93 -3.58
N ASN A 335 -40.92 16.47 -2.91
CA ASN A 335 -42.02 17.21 -3.51
C ASN A 335 -41.78 18.72 -3.59
N ASP A 336 -40.58 19.18 -3.18
CA ASP A 336 -40.23 20.60 -3.32
C ASP A 336 -39.82 20.89 -4.77
N PRO A 337 -40.57 21.74 -5.49
CA PRO A 337 -40.22 22.08 -6.88
C PRO A 337 -38.92 22.85 -7.02
N GLU A 338 -38.43 23.40 -5.92
CA GLU A 338 -37.14 24.08 -5.82
C GLU A 338 -36.01 23.16 -5.31
N ALA A 339 -36.30 21.87 -5.07
CA ALA A 339 -35.28 20.90 -4.66
C ALA A 339 -34.15 20.80 -5.69
N TRP A 340 -32.91 20.82 -5.20
CA TRP A 340 -31.73 20.75 -6.06
C TRP A 340 -31.36 19.32 -6.44
N ASN A 341 -31.72 18.37 -5.59
CA ASN A 341 -31.44 16.95 -5.79
C ASN A 341 -32.42 16.09 -4.98
N THR A 342 -32.37 14.79 -5.20
CA THR A 342 -33.13 13.79 -4.44
C THR A 342 -32.24 12.83 -3.65
N LEU A 343 -30.98 13.18 -3.40
CA LEU A 343 -30.00 12.30 -2.73
C LEU A 343 -30.52 11.78 -1.38
N ALA A 344 -31.08 12.67 -0.55
CA ALA A 344 -31.59 12.31 0.77
C ALA A 344 -33.08 11.93 0.81
N THR A 345 -33.83 12.22 -0.28
CA THR A 345 -35.30 12.12 -0.34
C THR A 345 -35.80 11.16 -1.38
N GLY A 346 -34.93 10.56 -2.20
CA GLY A 346 -35.25 9.54 -3.17
C GLY A 346 -35.64 8.21 -2.54
N PHE A 347 -36.00 7.26 -3.38
CA PHE A 347 -36.31 5.90 -2.93
C PHE A 347 -35.06 5.22 -2.40
N GLU A 348 -35.13 4.62 -1.19
CA GLU A 348 -34.01 3.93 -0.52
C GLU A 348 -32.69 4.72 -0.55
N PRO A 349 -32.58 5.91 0.11
CA PRO A 349 -31.45 6.82 -0.04
C PRO A 349 -30.17 6.35 0.70
N TRP A 350 -29.87 5.04 0.63
CA TRP A 350 -28.68 4.47 1.26
C TRP A 350 -27.35 5.06 0.73
N PRO A 351 -27.23 5.46 -0.59
CA PRO A 351 -25.98 6.07 -1.03
C PRO A 351 -25.73 7.43 -0.35
N PHE A 352 -26.78 8.20 -0.08
CA PHE A 352 -26.66 9.43 0.70
C PHE A 352 -26.21 9.15 2.14
N VAL A 353 -26.76 8.12 2.79
CA VAL A 353 -26.40 7.76 4.16
C VAL A 353 -24.92 7.38 4.24
N ILE A 354 -24.43 6.56 3.32
CA ILE A 354 -23.01 6.21 3.25
C ILE A 354 -22.17 7.45 2.97
N LEU A 355 -22.50 8.23 1.93
CA LEU A 355 -21.74 9.43 1.56
C LEU A 355 -21.64 10.42 2.73
N ALA A 356 -22.73 10.68 3.43
CA ALA A 356 -22.76 11.59 4.57
C ALA A 356 -21.89 11.10 5.73
N ASN A 357 -21.95 9.78 6.03
CA ASN A 357 -21.10 9.17 7.07
C ASN A 357 -19.62 9.22 6.69
N GLU A 358 -19.27 8.72 5.52
CA GLU A 358 -17.87 8.62 5.09
C GLU A 358 -17.24 10.01 4.90
N THR A 359 -18.00 10.98 4.40
CA THR A 359 -17.55 12.38 4.28
C THR A 359 -17.20 12.97 5.65
N LEU A 360 -18.08 12.78 6.64
CA LEU A 360 -17.85 13.29 7.99
C LEU A 360 -16.75 12.50 8.71
N LEU A 361 -16.76 11.17 8.58
CA LEU A 361 -15.75 10.31 9.17
C LEU A 361 -14.36 10.70 8.66
N HIS A 362 -14.20 10.81 7.34
CA HIS A 362 -12.95 11.22 6.73
C HIS A 362 -12.51 12.60 7.22
N ALA A 363 -13.42 13.60 7.27
CA ALA A 363 -13.08 14.93 7.72
C ALA A 363 -12.61 14.96 9.19
N VAL A 364 -13.23 14.16 10.07
CA VAL A 364 -12.94 14.12 11.52
C VAL A 364 -11.72 13.26 11.84
N ASP A 365 -11.45 12.21 11.05
CA ASP A 365 -10.43 11.20 11.35
C ASP A 365 -9.04 11.50 10.74
N THR A 366 -8.92 12.59 9.99
CA THR A 366 -7.67 12.96 9.29
C THR A 366 -6.57 13.53 10.18
N SER A 367 -6.78 13.63 11.48
CA SER A 367 -5.84 14.31 12.37
C SER A 367 -4.57 13.50 12.70
N ASP A 368 -4.64 12.18 12.72
CA ASP A 368 -3.51 11.32 13.11
C ASP A 368 -3.20 10.30 12.00
N ASP A 369 -1.93 10.13 11.67
CA ASP A 369 -1.46 9.07 10.78
C ASP A 369 -1.30 7.77 11.58
N ARG A 370 -2.39 7.04 11.79
CA ARG A 370 -2.40 5.82 12.61
C ARG A 370 -1.88 4.59 11.89
N ASN A 371 -1.98 4.57 10.56
CA ASN A 371 -1.56 3.43 9.74
C ASN A 371 -0.76 3.94 8.54
N VAL A 372 0.57 3.82 8.62
CA VAL A 372 1.50 4.37 7.63
C VAL A 372 2.29 3.27 6.92
N LEU A 373 2.90 3.61 5.81
CA LEU A 373 3.83 2.72 5.11
C LEU A 373 5.25 2.92 5.62
N ALA A 374 6.05 1.88 5.58
CA ALA A 374 7.46 1.92 5.96
C ALA A 374 8.22 3.01 5.19
N GLY A 375 9.01 3.81 5.91
CA GLY A 375 9.72 4.96 5.38
C GLY A 375 8.89 6.24 5.25
N SER A 376 7.58 6.20 5.55
CA SER A 376 6.74 7.41 5.60
C SER A 376 6.71 7.98 7.01
N ALA A 377 6.76 9.32 7.15
CA ALA A 377 6.62 9.95 8.46
C ALA A 377 5.20 9.75 9.01
N ALA A 378 5.08 9.46 10.30
CA ALA A 378 3.81 9.45 11.02
C ALA A 378 3.65 10.75 11.82
N VAL A 379 2.53 11.44 11.63
CA VAL A 379 2.18 12.68 12.34
C VAL A 379 1.02 12.41 13.29
N LEU A 380 1.25 12.62 14.58
CA LEU A 380 0.25 12.42 15.62
C LEU A 380 -0.08 13.77 16.29
N HIS A 381 -1.35 14.10 16.41
CA HIS A 381 -1.80 15.33 17.07
C HIS A 381 -1.97 15.12 18.58
N ILE A 382 -1.54 16.10 19.36
CA ILE A 382 -1.68 16.09 20.81
C ILE A 382 -2.47 17.31 21.26
N GLU A 383 -3.44 17.10 22.14
CA GLU A 383 -4.26 18.21 22.69
C GLU A 383 -3.46 19.07 23.69
N ARG A 384 -2.54 18.43 24.43
CA ARG A 384 -1.67 19.10 25.39
C ARG A 384 -0.45 19.67 24.72
N ARG A 385 -0.29 20.98 24.78
CA ARG A 385 0.85 21.72 24.19
C ARG A 385 2.00 21.98 25.17
N ASP A 386 1.83 21.62 26.43
CA ASP A 386 2.79 21.83 27.51
C ASP A 386 3.84 20.68 27.61
N VAL A 387 3.83 19.73 26.67
CA VAL A 387 4.73 18.59 26.65
C VAL A 387 5.94 18.89 25.76
N PRO A 388 7.18 18.88 26.30
CA PRO A 388 8.36 19.27 25.53
C PRO A 388 8.88 18.17 24.60
N ALA A 389 8.67 16.90 24.94
CA ALA A 389 9.15 15.75 24.20
C ALA A 389 8.24 14.53 24.39
N ALA A 390 8.29 13.60 23.44
CA ALA A 390 7.66 12.30 23.52
C ALA A 390 8.71 11.20 23.43
N VAL A 391 8.38 10.01 23.90
CA VAL A 391 9.17 8.78 23.74
C VAL A 391 8.39 7.86 22.80
N VAL A 392 9.06 7.37 21.78
CA VAL A 392 8.51 6.42 20.81
C VAL A 392 9.17 5.07 21.07
N SER A 393 8.34 4.06 21.32
CA SER A 393 8.77 2.67 21.45
C SER A 393 8.54 1.95 20.11
N THR A 394 9.58 1.33 19.57
CA THR A 394 9.55 0.56 18.33
C THR A 394 8.95 -0.84 18.54
N PRO A 395 8.59 -1.55 17.46
CA PRO A 395 8.17 -2.95 17.55
C PRO A 395 9.24 -3.89 18.13
N SER A 396 10.54 -3.54 18.00
CA SER A 396 11.67 -4.27 18.57
C SER A 396 11.89 -4.00 20.07
N GLY A 397 11.17 -3.02 20.65
CA GLY A 397 11.29 -2.63 22.05
C GLY A 397 12.32 -1.54 22.32
N ASP A 398 12.92 -0.95 21.29
CA ASP A 398 13.83 0.17 21.41
C ASP A 398 13.05 1.47 21.62
N ASP A 399 13.51 2.31 22.53
CA ASP A 399 12.92 3.62 22.81
C ASP A 399 13.79 4.75 22.23
N PHE A 400 13.17 5.71 21.56
CA PHE A 400 13.85 6.93 21.11
C PHE A 400 13.01 8.19 21.33
N PRO A 401 13.64 9.36 21.55
CA PRO A 401 12.91 10.61 21.72
C PRO A 401 12.38 11.16 20.41
N ALA A 402 11.16 11.70 20.43
CA ALA A 402 10.56 12.45 19.33
C ALA A 402 10.25 13.88 19.76
N ALA A 403 10.53 14.84 18.88
CA ALA A 403 10.27 16.24 19.13
C ALA A 403 8.76 16.55 19.03
N VAL A 404 8.29 17.40 19.91
CA VAL A 404 6.91 17.93 19.91
C VAL A 404 6.91 19.33 19.31
N ASP A 405 6.18 19.54 18.22
CA ASP A 405 5.86 20.88 17.74
C ASP A 405 4.74 21.48 18.59
N GLN A 406 5.12 22.27 19.60
CA GLN A 406 4.18 22.90 20.53
C GLN A 406 3.23 23.90 19.86
N LYS A 407 3.64 24.50 18.72
CA LYS A 407 2.80 25.48 18.00
C LYS A 407 1.67 24.76 17.27
N ARG A 408 1.98 23.65 16.63
CA ARG A 408 1.01 22.83 15.89
C ARG A 408 0.32 21.80 16.80
N GLY A 409 0.92 21.42 17.92
CA GLY A 409 0.45 20.34 18.76
C GLY A 409 0.63 18.98 18.06
N THR A 410 1.79 18.75 17.43
CA THR A 410 2.06 17.53 16.69
C THR A 410 3.36 16.86 17.11
N ILE A 411 3.39 15.53 17.03
CA ILE A 411 4.58 14.70 17.14
C ILE A 411 4.81 14.09 15.76
N THR A 412 5.98 14.31 15.18
CA THR A 412 6.35 13.71 13.90
C THR A 412 7.41 12.65 14.13
N VAL A 413 7.13 11.43 13.70
CA VAL A 413 8.03 10.27 13.78
C VAL A 413 8.46 9.91 12.36
N THR A 414 9.77 9.98 12.10
CA THR A 414 10.35 9.68 10.79
C THR A 414 11.07 8.34 10.74
N ALA A 415 11.40 7.76 11.90
CA ALA A 415 12.03 6.45 12.00
C ALA A 415 10.94 5.35 11.94
N THR A 416 10.52 5.01 10.73
CA THR A 416 9.40 4.10 10.44
C THR A 416 9.80 3.00 9.46
N GLU A 417 11.08 2.61 9.46
CA GLU A 417 11.62 1.62 8.51
C GLU A 417 11.18 0.18 8.86
N VAL A 418 10.88 -0.09 10.14
CA VAL A 418 10.54 -1.42 10.63
C VAL A 418 9.02 -1.58 10.69
N PRO A 419 8.41 -2.53 9.98
CA PRO A 419 6.99 -2.82 10.11
C PRO A 419 6.62 -3.28 11.52
N GLY A 420 5.46 -2.83 12.01
CA GLY A 420 4.98 -3.19 13.34
C GLY A 420 4.19 -2.09 14.04
N ASN A 421 3.86 -2.34 15.29
CA ASN A 421 3.11 -1.42 16.13
C ASN A 421 4.07 -0.55 16.97
N TYR A 422 3.95 0.76 16.82
CA TYR A 422 4.72 1.77 17.54
C TYR A 422 3.88 2.39 18.66
N ALA A 423 4.44 2.54 19.84
CA ALA A 423 3.80 3.24 20.95
C ALA A 423 4.45 4.62 21.16
N VAL A 424 3.64 5.65 21.41
CA VAL A 424 4.10 7.02 21.64
C VAL A 424 3.59 7.50 23.00
N ARG A 425 4.49 7.84 23.88
CA ARG A 425 4.19 8.32 25.24
C ARG A 425 4.78 9.71 25.47
N ALA A 426 3.98 10.60 26.07
CA ALA A 426 4.42 11.96 26.35
C ALA A 426 3.78 12.49 27.65
N GLY A 427 4.50 13.32 28.42
CA GLY A 427 3.95 14.01 29.59
C GLY A 427 3.98 13.28 30.93
N GLY A 428 4.72 12.14 31.04
CA GLY A 428 4.91 11.40 32.29
C GLY A 428 3.75 10.47 32.70
N ASP A 429 3.88 9.78 33.85
CA ASP A 429 3.00 8.69 34.26
C ASP A 429 1.60 9.11 34.73
N ILE A 430 1.43 10.36 35.17
CA ILE A 430 0.14 10.89 35.64
C ILE A 430 -0.41 11.88 34.64
N GLY A 431 -1.47 11.50 33.92
CA GLY A 431 -2.11 12.33 32.90
C GLY A 431 -1.30 12.44 31.60
N GLY A 432 -0.37 11.52 31.37
CA GLY A 432 0.38 11.44 30.13
C GLY A 432 -0.47 11.09 28.90
N ILE A 433 0.01 11.48 27.74
CA ILE A 433 -0.57 11.11 26.44
C ILE A 433 0.01 9.75 26.06
N SER A 434 -0.87 8.80 25.72
CA SER A 434 -0.52 7.51 25.16
C SER A 434 -1.21 7.39 23.81
N LYS A 435 -0.42 7.35 22.74
CA LYS A 435 -0.87 7.15 21.35
C LYS A 435 -0.07 6.02 20.71
N GLY A 436 -0.43 5.63 19.53
CA GLY A 436 0.30 4.66 18.75
C GLY A 436 -0.03 4.78 17.27
N PHE A 437 0.79 4.15 16.46
CA PHE A 437 0.57 3.99 15.03
C PHE A 437 1.17 2.66 14.57
N SER A 438 0.74 2.19 13.42
CA SER A 438 1.21 0.96 12.81
C SER A 438 1.94 1.27 11.51
N VAL A 439 3.04 0.57 11.28
CA VAL A 439 3.84 0.67 10.06
C VAL A 439 3.72 -0.63 9.28
N ASN A 440 3.49 -0.53 7.98
CA ASN A 440 3.31 -1.67 7.09
C ASN A 440 4.19 -1.57 5.86
N LEU A 441 4.54 -2.70 5.26
CA LEU A 441 5.22 -2.74 3.97
C LEU A 441 4.32 -2.18 2.87
N ALA A 442 4.92 -1.48 1.90
CA ALA A 442 4.22 -1.05 0.71
C ALA A 442 3.89 -2.29 -0.17
N PRO A 443 2.69 -2.37 -0.79
CA PRO A 443 2.32 -3.52 -1.64
C PRO A 443 3.34 -3.89 -2.71
N PRO A 444 4.01 -2.93 -3.41
CA PRO A 444 5.06 -3.28 -4.38
C PRO A 444 6.29 -3.98 -3.79
N ALA A 445 6.54 -3.85 -2.48
CA ALA A 445 7.68 -4.49 -1.82
C ALA A 445 7.46 -6.01 -1.61
N THR A 446 6.23 -6.48 -1.76
CA THR A 446 5.81 -7.88 -1.59
C THR A 446 5.41 -8.53 -2.92
N ASP A 447 5.59 -7.83 -4.05
CA ASP A 447 5.34 -8.34 -5.38
C ASP A 447 6.57 -9.11 -5.90
N PHE A 448 6.42 -10.42 -6.07
CA PHE A 448 7.43 -11.31 -6.63
C PHE A 448 7.41 -11.38 -8.16
N ALA A 449 6.62 -10.54 -8.83
CA ALA A 449 6.65 -10.45 -10.28
C ALA A 449 8.06 -10.06 -10.76
N ARG A 450 8.63 -10.89 -11.62
CA ARG A 450 9.98 -10.69 -12.15
C ARG A 450 9.91 -9.96 -13.48
N LEU A 451 10.79 -8.98 -13.65
CA LEU A 451 11.03 -8.40 -14.97
C LEU A 451 11.51 -9.48 -15.94
N SER A 452 11.02 -9.46 -17.17
CA SER A 452 11.58 -10.31 -18.22
C SER A 452 13.03 -9.92 -18.50
N ASP A 453 13.83 -10.87 -19.03
CA ASP A 453 15.23 -10.61 -19.39
C ASP A 453 15.36 -9.44 -20.37
N ASP A 454 14.40 -9.30 -21.30
CA ASP A 454 14.37 -8.19 -22.26
C ASP A 454 14.07 -6.85 -21.57
N SER A 455 13.14 -6.83 -20.61
CA SER A 455 12.84 -5.64 -19.83
C SER A 455 14.01 -5.23 -18.94
N LEU A 456 14.67 -6.22 -18.33
CA LEU A 456 15.86 -6.01 -17.52
C LEU A 456 17.02 -5.48 -18.36
N ALA A 457 17.22 -6.03 -19.56
CA ALA A 457 18.21 -5.57 -20.51
C ALA A 457 17.96 -4.13 -20.98
N ALA A 458 16.70 -3.76 -21.19
CA ALA A 458 16.32 -2.40 -21.55
C ALA A 458 16.62 -1.38 -20.45
N VAL A 459 16.45 -1.76 -19.17
CA VAL A 459 16.74 -0.90 -18.02
C VAL A 459 18.24 -0.79 -17.73
N LEU A 460 18.98 -1.91 -17.81
CA LEU A 460 20.41 -1.96 -17.46
C LEU A 460 21.33 -1.49 -18.59
N GLY A 461 20.81 -1.38 -19.82
CA GLY A 461 21.59 -0.97 -20.99
C GLY A 461 22.48 -2.07 -21.59
N PRO A 462 23.16 -1.79 -22.72
CA PRO A 462 23.88 -2.81 -23.51
C PRO A 462 25.18 -3.34 -22.86
N GLY A 463 25.68 -2.68 -21.81
CA GLY A 463 26.94 -3.05 -21.13
C GLY A 463 26.77 -3.99 -19.92
N HIS A 464 25.54 -4.39 -19.59
CA HIS A 464 25.29 -5.24 -18.43
C HIS A 464 25.45 -6.73 -18.75
N ARG A 465 25.73 -7.51 -17.72
CA ARG A 465 25.67 -8.98 -17.72
C ARG A 465 24.79 -9.46 -16.59
N LEU A 466 23.96 -10.47 -16.89
CA LEU A 466 23.07 -11.09 -15.92
C LEU A 466 23.61 -12.48 -15.56
N ALA A 467 23.96 -12.67 -14.29
CA ALA A 467 24.38 -13.97 -13.76
C ALA A 467 23.32 -14.51 -12.78
N ARG A 468 22.96 -15.79 -12.93
CA ARG A 468 21.98 -16.50 -12.08
C ARG A 468 22.59 -17.67 -11.32
N SER A 469 23.87 -17.94 -11.49
CA SER A 469 24.58 -19.00 -10.80
C SER A 469 26.03 -18.61 -10.54
N GLU A 470 26.63 -19.22 -9.50
CA GLU A 470 28.03 -19.01 -9.16
C GLU A 470 28.96 -19.32 -10.34
N ASP A 471 28.70 -20.36 -11.10
CA ASP A 471 29.46 -20.71 -12.30
C ASP A 471 29.39 -19.65 -13.39
N GLN A 472 28.24 -18.95 -13.52
CA GLN A 472 28.11 -17.84 -14.46
C GLN A 472 28.90 -16.63 -13.98
N ILE A 473 28.82 -16.31 -12.67
CA ILE A 473 29.60 -15.22 -12.06
C ILE A 473 31.09 -15.44 -12.30
N VAL A 474 31.59 -16.63 -11.97
CA VAL A 474 33.02 -16.97 -12.14
C VAL A 474 33.43 -16.86 -13.61
N ARG A 475 32.61 -17.37 -14.53
CA ARG A 475 32.88 -17.29 -15.99
C ARG A 475 32.90 -15.85 -16.48
N ASP A 476 31.93 -15.05 -16.07
CA ASP A 476 31.80 -13.66 -16.55
C ASP A 476 32.88 -12.75 -15.97
N VAL A 477 33.21 -12.91 -14.68
CA VAL A 477 34.32 -12.20 -14.04
C VAL A 477 35.67 -12.60 -14.67
N ASN A 478 35.88 -13.90 -14.92
CA ASN A 478 37.13 -14.37 -15.57
C ASN A 478 37.24 -13.84 -17.01
N ARG A 479 36.14 -13.81 -17.77
CA ARG A 479 36.12 -13.29 -19.14
C ARG A 479 36.46 -11.80 -19.20
N GLU A 480 36.05 -11.00 -18.19
CA GLU A 480 36.43 -9.58 -18.08
C GLU A 480 37.88 -9.36 -17.65
N ARG A 481 38.40 -10.22 -16.77
CA ARG A 481 39.78 -10.09 -16.25
C ARG A 481 40.85 -10.63 -17.22
N VAL A 482 40.55 -11.69 -17.93
CA VAL A 482 41.54 -12.47 -18.74
C VAL A 482 41.26 -12.30 -20.22
N GLY A 483 40.07 -11.83 -20.62
CA GLY A 483 39.62 -11.83 -22.02
C GLY A 483 39.19 -13.19 -22.52
N SER A 484 38.96 -13.32 -23.83
CA SER A 484 38.61 -14.61 -24.43
C SER A 484 39.86 -15.50 -24.52
N GLU A 485 39.80 -16.68 -23.90
CA GLU A 485 40.87 -17.65 -23.97
C GLU A 485 41.05 -18.12 -25.43
N LEU A 486 42.19 -17.78 -26.03
CA LEU A 486 42.53 -18.15 -27.39
C LEU A 486 43.15 -19.57 -27.49
N TYR A 487 43.49 -20.18 -26.33
CA TYR A 487 44.16 -21.45 -26.32
C TYR A 487 43.40 -22.59 -27.02
N PRO A 488 42.07 -22.70 -27.01
CA PRO A 488 41.34 -23.73 -27.75
C PRO A 488 41.58 -23.62 -29.27
N TRP A 489 41.62 -22.38 -29.78
CA TRP A 489 41.91 -22.11 -31.17
C TRP A 489 43.35 -22.42 -31.53
N VAL A 490 44.30 -22.17 -30.61
CA VAL A 490 45.70 -22.54 -30.77
C VAL A 490 45.85 -24.07 -30.82
N ILE A 491 45.13 -24.81 -29.96
CA ILE A 491 45.14 -26.29 -29.99
C ILE A 491 44.58 -26.80 -31.31
N VAL A 492 43.47 -26.25 -31.80
CA VAL A 492 42.90 -26.63 -33.10
C VAL A 492 43.89 -26.35 -34.23
N LEU A 493 44.54 -25.18 -34.19
CA LEU A 493 45.55 -24.82 -35.20
C LEU A 493 46.74 -25.73 -35.17
N VAL A 494 47.26 -26.10 -33.98
CA VAL A 494 48.34 -27.08 -33.80
C VAL A 494 47.89 -28.45 -34.29
N ALA A 495 46.67 -28.91 -33.96
CA ALA A 495 46.12 -30.17 -34.46
C ALA A 495 46.01 -30.20 -36.00
N LEU A 496 45.58 -29.10 -36.60
CA LEU A 496 45.50 -28.94 -38.04
C LEU A 496 46.92 -28.96 -38.69
N ALA A 497 47.89 -28.27 -38.06
CA ALA A 497 49.28 -28.29 -38.51
C ALA A 497 49.87 -29.71 -38.44
N MET A 498 49.64 -30.44 -37.34
CA MET A 498 50.07 -31.83 -37.19
C MET A 498 49.38 -32.74 -38.20
N ALA A 499 48.10 -32.54 -38.49
CA ALA A 499 47.38 -33.30 -39.51
C ALA A 499 47.92 -33.01 -40.92
N ALA A 500 48.22 -31.73 -41.18
CA ALA A 500 48.85 -31.34 -42.46
C ALA A 500 50.26 -31.95 -42.63
N ASP A 501 51.06 -31.92 -41.56
CA ASP A 501 52.40 -32.56 -41.54
C ASP A 501 52.28 -34.07 -41.75
N TRP A 502 51.34 -34.74 -41.06
CA TRP A 502 51.09 -36.16 -41.24
C TRP A 502 50.63 -36.48 -42.67
N ILE A 503 49.77 -35.68 -43.29
CA ILE A 503 49.34 -35.85 -44.68
C ILE A 503 50.54 -35.63 -45.62
N ALA A 504 51.35 -34.60 -45.38
CA ALA A 504 52.55 -34.34 -46.17
C ALA A 504 53.56 -35.49 -46.07
N ALA A 505 53.88 -35.95 -44.85
CA ALA A 505 54.76 -37.06 -44.59
C ALA A 505 54.24 -38.34 -45.28
N ASN A 506 52.97 -38.66 -45.19
CA ASN A 506 52.37 -39.80 -45.80
C ASN A 506 52.40 -39.74 -47.37
N ARG A 507 52.32 -38.50 -47.91
CA ARG A 507 52.37 -38.28 -49.34
C ARG A 507 53.79 -38.35 -49.93
N PHE A 508 54.81 -37.94 -49.17
CA PHE A 508 56.22 -37.93 -49.63
C PHE A 508 56.98 -39.16 -49.20
N TYR A 509 56.56 -39.88 -48.14
CA TYR A 509 57.20 -41.11 -47.67
C TYR A 509 56.38 -42.38 -47.97
N ALA A 510 55.40 -42.31 -48.85
CA ALA A 510 54.76 -43.56 -49.35
C ALA A 510 55.83 -44.45 -50.02
N PRO A 511 55.98 -45.69 -49.56
CA PRO A 511 56.97 -46.59 -50.17
C PRO A 511 56.67 -46.78 -51.66
N ARG A 512 57.68 -46.57 -52.51
CA ARG A 512 57.59 -46.99 -53.91
C ARG A 512 57.50 -48.49 -53.90
N GLU A 513 56.32 -49.05 -53.99
CA GLU A 513 56.11 -50.45 -54.27
C GLU A 513 56.81 -50.79 -55.59
N GLY A 514 57.95 -51.55 -55.57
CA GLY A 514 58.50 -52.07 -56.78
C GLY A 514 59.92 -52.64 -56.80
N ILE A 515 60.68 -52.67 -55.68
CA ILE A 515 62.04 -53.29 -55.78
C ILE A 515 62.35 -54.25 -54.61
N ASP A 516 61.65 -54.33 -53.52
CA ASP A 516 62.05 -55.20 -52.39
C ASP A 516 61.23 -56.50 -52.24
N ALA A 517 60.23 -56.77 -53.06
CA ALA A 517 59.45 -57.99 -52.97
C ALA A 517 60.26 -59.27 -53.47
N GLN A 518 61.40 -59.06 -54.12
CA GLN A 518 62.24 -60.19 -54.58
C GLN A 518 63.39 -60.56 -53.64
N ARG A 519 63.64 -59.76 -52.58
CA ARG A 519 64.70 -60.07 -51.58
C ARG A 519 64.19 -60.74 -50.32
N VAL A 520 62.93 -60.64 -49.98
CA VAL A 520 62.35 -61.28 -48.80
C VAL A 520 61.98 -62.76 -49.08
N ALA A 521 61.65 -63.11 -50.29
CA ALA A 521 61.31 -64.50 -50.67
C ALA A 521 62.51 -65.46 -50.68
N ALA A 522 63.78 -64.98 -50.56
CA ALA A 522 64.97 -65.80 -50.54
C ALA A 522 65.54 -66.10 -49.13
N ALA A 523 64.97 -65.54 -48.09
CA ALA A 523 65.45 -65.69 -46.69
C ALA A 523 64.56 -66.60 -45.81
N GLU A 524 63.44 -67.09 -46.33
CA GLU A 524 62.45 -67.87 -45.55
C GLU A 524 62.57 -69.38 -45.71
N PHE A 525 63.66 -69.87 -46.31
CA PHE A 525 63.87 -71.34 -46.57
C PHE A 525 64.98 -71.95 -45.71
N ALA A 526 65.38 -71.35 -44.61
CA ALA A 526 66.36 -71.98 -43.70
C ALA A 526 66.14 -71.57 -42.27
N ALA A 527 65.32 -72.31 -41.53
CA ALA A 527 65.49 -72.72 -40.15
C ALA A 527 64.16 -73.18 -39.53
N ASP A 528 63.96 -74.45 -39.74
CA ASP A 528 63.08 -75.24 -38.87
C ASP A 528 63.88 -75.69 -37.67
N VAL A 529 63.30 -75.57 -36.44
CA VAL A 529 63.45 -76.37 -35.22
C VAL A 529 63.03 -75.57 -33.95
N PRO A 530 62.04 -76.08 -33.16
CA PRO A 530 61.60 -75.41 -31.95
C PRO A 530 62.39 -75.83 -30.69
N PRO A 531 62.30 -75.03 -29.60
CA PRO A 531 61.87 -75.65 -28.36
C PRO A 531 60.95 -74.76 -27.48
N ALA A 532 60.03 -75.44 -26.97
CA ALA A 532 59.33 -75.44 -25.67
C ALA A 532 59.38 -74.24 -24.74
N GLY A 533 58.17 -73.74 -24.42
CA GLY A 533 57.71 -73.57 -23.08
C GLY A 533 58.07 -72.31 -22.33
N SER A 534 57.13 -71.44 -22.18
CA SER A 534 56.83 -70.88 -20.84
C SER A 534 55.49 -70.10 -20.81
N ALA A 535 54.78 -70.34 -19.75
CA ALA A 535 53.40 -69.96 -19.51
C ALA A 535 53.20 -68.48 -19.36
N VAL A 536 52.09 -67.98 -19.89
CA VAL A 536 51.57 -66.65 -19.68
C VAL A 536 50.65 -66.66 -18.41
N PRO A 537 50.83 -65.78 -17.45
CA PRO A 537 49.87 -65.66 -16.34
C PRO A 537 48.60 -64.90 -16.76
N PRO A 538 47.44 -65.19 -16.12
CA PRO A 538 46.16 -64.63 -16.51
C PRO A 538 46.01 -63.17 -16.03
N PRO A 539 45.10 -62.39 -16.64
CA PRO A 539 44.91 -60.97 -16.33
C PRO A 539 44.18 -60.76 -14.98
N VAL A 540 44.60 -59.73 -14.26
CA VAL A 540 44.05 -59.27 -12.98
C VAL A 540 42.73 -58.55 -13.26
N PRO A 541 41.65 -58.82 -12.52
CA PRO A 541 40.39 -58.09 -12.63
C PRO A 541 40.48 -56.66 -12.06
N PRO A 542 39.67 -55.69 -12.52
CA PRO A 542 39.72 -54.32 -12.06
C PRO A 542 39.16 -54.18 -10.63
N ALA A 543 39.80 -53.28 -9.87
CA ALA A 543 39.49 -52.99 -8.46
C ALA A 543 38.09 -52.32 -8.35
N ALA A 544 37.35 -52.71 -7.30
CA ALA A 544 36.06 -52.12 -6.91
C ALA A 544 36.23 -50.70 -6.33
N PRO A 545 35.21 -49.81 -6.52
CA PRO A 545 35.29 -48.47 -5.95
C PRO A 545 35.15 -48.48 -4.41
N PRO A 546 35.68 -47.45 -3.73
CA PRO A 546 35.68 -47.40 -2.26
C PRO A 546 34.27 -47.16 -1.71
N SER A 547 33.93 -47.93 -0.69
CA SER A 547 32.72 -47.82 0.12
C SER A 547 32.68 -46.49 0.89
N GLY A 548 31.55 -45.82 0.86
CA GLY A 548 31.26 -44.57 1.61
C GLY A 548 31.31 -44.76 3.13
N PRO A 549 31.33 -43.64 3.87
CA PRO A 549 31.48 -43.65 5.34
C PRO A 549 30.25 -44.22 6.06
N PRO A 550 30.41 -44.72 7.28
CA PRO A 550 29.34 -45.39 8.03
C PRO A 550 28.31 -44.39 8.56
N PRO A 551 27.06 -44.82 8.86
CA PRO A 551 26.01 -43.95 9.37
C PRO A 551 26.24 -43.55 10.83
N VAL A 552 25.94 -42.29 11.13
CA VAL A 552 25.98 -41.70 12.47
C VAL A 552 24.80 -42.22 13.29
N PRO A 553 24.99 -42.61 14.56
CA PRO A 553 23.91 -43.05 15.44
C PRO A 553 23.03 -41.89 15.90
N PRO A 554 21.75 -42.11 16.21
CA PRO A 554 20.81 -41.07 16.65
C PRO A 554 21.16 -40.60 18.05
N LEU A 555 21.09 -39.27 18.26
CA LEU A 555 21.16 -38.61 19.55
C LEU A 555 19.91 -38.92 20.38
N GLU A 556 20.06 -39.52 21.53
CA GLU A 556 19.02 -39.62 22.55
C GLU A 556 18.78 -38.26 23.18
N VAL A 557 17.50 -37.86 23.22
CA VAL A 557 17.01 -36.70 23.97
C VAL A 557 16.65 -37.16 25.37
N PRO A 558 17.16 -36.58 26.46
CA PRO A 558 16.66 -36.86 27.80
C PRO A 558 15.34 -36.15 28.07
N VAL A 559 14.49 -36.83 28.81
CA VAL A 559 13.14 -36.50 29.27
C VAL A 559 13.09 -35.22 30.10
#